data_d9921a58012e01ba0deacf8e6ad8458f
#
_entry.id   d9921a58012e01ba0deacf8e6ad8458f
#
_cell.length_a   1.000
_cell.length_b   1.000
_cell.length_c   1.000
_cell.angle_alpha   90.00
_cell.angle_beta   90.00
_cell.angle_gamma   90.00
#
_symmetry.space_group_name_H-M   'P 1'
#
loop_
_entity.id
_entity.type
_entity.pdbx_description
1 polymer ?
#
loop_
_entity_poly.entity_id
_entity_poly.type
_entity_poly.pdbx_seq_one_letter_code
_entity_poly.pdbx_strand_id
1 'polypeptide(L)'
;MGGNGVYFFEKEDYELFLRKEKIKSALRNAVANGFEGFDVYYQPIMDCDSGHMIGAEALMRFSMYQDKKKEPVSPVEFIPLLEETGLILPAGRYVLDKAVSMCHEMRQYIPEFKINVNISYIQMVKSDIWKDILSSIKQYDLPPECLCAELTESGYTDMTPYFYKLRKKFEEKNIQFVLDDFGTGYSNLHCIVNMKPNYVKLDKDFTAKAMSNARDFELLKKIVEMVHSVDIRICIEGIEKEEWYQKLKEIHVDYLQGYLFGKPCEENQFLNKFIFHCTDQENLTDL
;
A
#
# COMPACT_ATOMS: atom_id res chain seq x y z
N MET A 1 -39.94 11.75 14.29
CA MET A 1 -39.92 12.93 15.18
C MET A 1 -38.65 13.68 14.89
N GLY A 2 -38.74 14.80 14.14
CA GLY A 2 -37.59 15.64 13.80
C GLY A 2 -37.26 16.53 14.98
N GLY A 3 -36.12 16.28 15.62
CA GLY A 3 -35.60 17.16 16.64
C GLY A 3 -34.92 18.36 15.96
N ASN A 4 -35.44 19.57 16.18
CA ASN A 4 -34.76 20.82 15.91
C ASN A 4 -33.58 20.94 16.90
N GLY A 5 -32.40 20.45 16.52
CA GLY A 5 -31.16 20.69 17.22
C GLY A 5 -30.49 21.94 16.66
N VAL A 6 -30.14 22.89 17.50
CA VAL A 6 -29.22 23.98 17.15
C VAL A 6 -27.81 23.42 17.31
N TYR A 7 -27.10 23.20 16.21
CA TYR A 7 -25.69 22.87 16.24
C TYR A 7 -24.89 24.17 16.33
N PHE A 8 -24.11 24.33 17.39
CA PHE A 8 -23.07 25.37 17.44
C PHE A 8 -21.87 24.85 16.66
N PHE A 9 -21.53 25.54 15.60
CA PHE A 9 -20.28 25.33 14.88
C PHE A 9 -19.14 25.92 15.72
N GLU A 10 -18.26 25.07 16.21
CA GLU A 10 -17.03 25.52 16.83
C GLU A 10 -16.07 26.05 15.75
N LYS A 11 -15.20 27.00 16.10
CA LYS A 11 -14.26 27.59 15.16
C LYS A 11 -13.37 26.55 14.47
N GLU A 12 -13.01 25.51 15.21
CA GLU A 12 -12.21 24.38 14.74
C GLU A 12 -12.92 23.55 13.66
N ASP A 13 -14.22 23.30 13.81
CA ASP A 13 -15.03 22.61 12.79
C ASP A 13 -15.08 23.39 11.49
N TYR A 14 -15.16 24.73 11.57
CA TYR A 14 -15.16 25.60 10.41
C TYR A 14 -13.80 25.61 9.69
N GLU A 15 -12.71 25.68 10.43
CA GLU A 15 -11.35 25.62 9.87
C GLU A 15 -11.08 24.26 9.18
N LEU A 16 -11.51 23.15 9.79
CA LEU A 16 -11.46 21.82 9.20
C LEU A 16 -12.27 21.73 7.91
N PHE A 17 -13.48 22.28 7.91
CA PHE A 17 -14.32 22.31 6.71
C PHE A 17 -13.66 23.11 5.57
N LEU A 18 -13.14 24.30 5.88
CA LEU A 18 -12.44 25.12 4.88
C LEU A 18 -11.20 24.41 4.32
N ARG A 19 -10.43 23.71 5.18
CA ARG A 19 -9.28 22.93 4.74
C ARG A 19 -9.69 21.82 3.78
N LYS A 20 -10.74 21.04 4.10
CA LYS A 20 -11.27 20.00 3.23
C LYS A 20 -11.69 20.54 1.86
N GLU A 21 -12.43 21.65 1.82
CA GLU A 21 -12.87 22.27 0.57
C GLU A 21 -11.69 22.79 -0.27
N LYS A 22 -10.66 23.33 0.38
CA LYS A 22 -9.42 23.74 -0.26
C LYS A 22 -8.70 22.56 -0.90
N ILE A 23 -8.56 21.44 -0.18
CA ILE A 23 -7.94 20.21 -0.70
C ILE A 23 -8.77 19.66 -1.86
N LYS A 24 -10.10 19.56 -1.76
CA LYS A 24 -10.98 19.10 -2.86
C LYS A 24 -10.81 19.94 -4.12
N SER A 25 -10.74 21.27 -3.98
CA SER A 25 -10.49 22.17 -5.11
C SER A 25 -9.13 21.92 -5.75
N ALA A 26 -8.07 21.77 -4.93
CA ALA A 26 -6.73 21.49 -5.41
C ALA A 26 -6.66 20.14 -6.13
N LEU A 27 -7.30 19.08 -5.60
CA LEU A 27 -7.37 17.75 -6.22
C LEU A 27 -8.06 17.79 -7.60
N ARG A 28 -9.20 18.52 -7.72
CA ARG A 28 -9.89 18.68 -9.02
C ARG A 28 -8.99 19.38 -10.04
N ASN A 29 -8.32 20.44 -9.63
CA ASN A 29 -7.40 21.17 -10.50
C ASN A 29 -6.21 20.30 -10.91
N ALA A 30 -5.61 19.57 -9.98
CA ALA A 30 -4.49 18.68 -10.23
C ALA A 30 -4.84 17.59 -11.25
N VAL A 31 -5.97 16.90 -11.09
CA VAL A 31 -6.44 15.88 -12.03
C VAL A 31 -6.75 16.48 -13.41
N ALA A 32 -7.35 17.66 -13.48
CA ALA A 32 -7.64 18.35 -14.74
C ALA A 32 -6.38 18.83 -15.48
N ASN A 33 -5.29 19.11 -14.76
CA ASN A 33 -4.02 19.59 -15.29
C ASN A 33 -2.93 18.52 -15.36
N GLY A 34 -3.29 17.26 -15.64
CA GLY A 34 -2.32 16.19 -15.87
C GLY A 34 -1.63 15.69 -14.60
N PHE A 35 -2.35 15.70 -13.47
CA PHE A 35 -1.90 15.23 -12.14
C PHE A 35 -0.78 16.10 -11.53
N GLU A 36 -0.73 17.38 -11.84
CA GLU A 36 0.22 18.32 -11.20
C GLU A 36 0.08 18.27 -9.67
N GLY A 37 1.19 18.03 -8.96
CA GLY A 37 1.22 17.90 -7.51
C GLY A 37 1.00 16.47 -7.01
N PHE A 38 0.60 15.51 -7.86
CA PHE A 38 0.64 14.10 -7.53
C PHE A 38 2.04 13.52 -7.77
N ASP A 39 2.48 12.71 -6.85
CA ASP A 39 3.70 11.93 -6.94
C ASP A 39 3.43 10.49 -6.46
N VAL A 40 4.29 9.53 -6.86
CA VAL A 40 4.29 8.16 -6.31
C VAL A 40 5.63 7.92 -5.62
N TYR A 41 5.56 7.57 -4.35
CA TYR A 41 6.73 7.17 -3.56
C TYR A 41 6.75 5.66 -3.46
N TYR A 42 7.94 5.10 -3.32
CA TYR A 42 8.16 3.66 -3.24
C TYR A 42 8.83 3.30 -1.93
N GLN A 43 8.31 2.28 -1.26
CA GLN A 43 8.91 1.74 -0.04
C GLN A 43 9.29 0.28 -0.25
N PRO A 44 10.53 -0.14 0.08
CA PRO A 44 10.99 -1.50 -0.17
C PRO A 44 10.27 -2.51 0.73
N ILE A 45 10.02 -3.68 0.16
CA ILE A 45 9.54 -4.88 0.85
C ILE A 45 10.67 -5.91 0.78
N MET A 46 11.04 -6.45 1.93
CA MET A 46 12.16 -7.36 2.09
C MET A 46 11.66 -8.78 2.38
N ASP A 47 12.33 -9.74 1.84
CA ASP A 47 12.21 -11.13 2.29
C ASP A 47 12.92 -11.28 3.63
N CYS A 48 12.24 -11.84 4.61
CA CYS A 48 12.74 -11.89 5.99
C CYS A 48 13.93 -12.85 6.14
N ASP A 49 13.93 -13.96 5.43
CA ASP A 49 14.96 -14.99 5.56
C ASP A 49 16.25 -14.59 4.87
N SER A 50 16.18 -14.16 3.61
CA SER A 50 17.34 -13.78 2.82
C SER A 50 17.82 -12.35 3.11
N GLY A 51 16.94 -11.47 3.61
CA GLY A 51 17.22 -10.04 3.76
C GLY A 51 17.27 -9.27 2.43
N HIS A 52 16.92 -9.91 1.31
CA HIS A 52 16.94 -9.26 0.00
C HIS A 52 15.59 -8.55 -0.27
N MET A 53 15.66 -7.47 -1.05
CA MET A 53 14.47 -6.79 -1.52
C MET A 53 13.77 -7.64 -2.59
N ILE A 54 12.48 -7.89 -2.39
CA ILE A 54 11.62 -8.66 -3.31
C ILE A 54 10.60 -7.79 -4.05
N GLY A 55 10.41 -6.57 -3.60
CA GLY A 55 9.43 -5.66 -4.18
C GLY A 55 9.39 -4.32 -3.50
N ALA A 56 8.40 -3.53 -3.86
CA ALA A 56 8.10 -2.27 -3.22
C ALA A 56 6.60 -1.98 -3.19
N GLU A 57 6.16 -1.17 -2.25
CA GLU A 57 4.82 -0.59 -2.23
C GLU A 57 4.83 0.80 -2.88
N ALA A 58 3.89 1.01 -3.80
CA ALA A 58 3.65 2.28 -4.47
C ALA A 58 2.65 3.12 -3.67
N LEU A 59 3.11 4.21 -3.14
CA LEU A 59 2.40 5.06 -2.19
C LEU A 59 2.07 6.42 -2.82
N MET A 60 0.79 6.67 -3.07
CA MET A 60 0.32 7.96 -3.58
C MET A 60 0.70 9.10 -2.65
N ARG A 61 1.20 10.19 -3.22
CA ARG A 61 1.50 11.46 -2.54
C ARG A 61 0.82 12.59 -3.27
N PHE A 62 0.43 13.59 -2.51
CA PHE A 62 -0.15 14.80 -3.07
C PHE A 62 0.37 16.04 -2.35
N SER A 63 0.65 17.09 -3.13
CA SER A 63 1.02 18.40 -2.61
C SER A 63 0.19 19.48 -3.29
N MET A 64 -0.32 20.40 -2.52
CA MET A 64 -0.94 21.62 -3.04
C MET A 64 0.13 22.67 -3.32
N TYR A 65 -0.16 23.57 -4.24
CA TYR A 65 0.61 24.80 -4.42
C TYR A 65 -0.15 25.97 -3.79
N GLN A 66 0.48 26.60 -2.80
CA GLN A 66 0.01 27.84 -2.21
C GLN A 66 1.10 28.88 -2.29
N ASP A 67 0.81 30.04 -2.90
CA ASP A 67 1.78 31.14 -3.08
C ASP A 67 3.11 30.66 -3.68
N LYS A 68 3.05 29.76 -4.67
CA LYS A 68 4.19 29.10 -5.33
C LYS A 68 5.02 28.19 -4.40
N LYS A 69 4.55 27.87 -3.19
CA LYS A 69 5.17 26.90 -2.30
C LYS A 69 4.43 25.58 -2.37
N LYS A 70 5.20 24.48 -2.46
CA LYS A 70 4.67 23.12 -2.41
C LYS A 70 4.34 22.77 -0.96
N GLU A 71 3.07 22.51 -0.65
CA GLU A 71 2.57 22.10 0.66
C GLU A 71 2.12 20.64 0.58
N PRO A 72 2.82 19.67 1.21
CA PRO A 72 2.41 18.30 1.21
C PRO A 72 1.11 18.11 2.00
N VAL A 73 0.20 17.29 1.47
CA VAL A 73 -1.06 16.91 2.12
C VAL A 73 -0.95 15.46 2.55
N SER A 74 -1.36 15.16 3.78
CA SER A 74 -1.31 13.78 4.29
C SER A 74 -2.26 12.85 3.52
N PRO A 75 -1.85 11.59 3.22
CA PRO A 75 -2.74 10.59 2.64
C PRO A 75 -4.05 10.42 3.40
N VAL A 76 -4.03 10.47 4.72
CA VAL A 76 -5.23 10.41 5.58
C VAL A 76 -6.20 11.57 5.33
N GLU A 77 -5.71 12.73 4.85
CA GLU A 77 -6.56 13.86 4.51
C GLU A 77 -7.09 13.77 3.07
N PHE A 78 -6.24 13.45 2.08
CA PHE A 78 -6.64 13.59 0.67
C PHE A 78 -7.25 12.32 0.06
N ILE A 79 -6.88 11.10 0.49
CA ILE A 79 -7.44 9.87 -0.07
C ILE A 79 -8.95 9.78 0.16
N PRO A 80 -9.50 10.01 1.36
CA PRO A 80 -10.94 10.02 1.56
C PRO A 80 -11.66 11.07 0.71
N LEU A 81 -11.02 12.22 0.43
CA LEU A 81 -11.59 13.25 -0.43
C LEU A 81 -11.57 12.87 -1.92
N LEU A 82 -10.55 12.13 -2.37
CA LEU A 82 -10.53 11.52 -3.71
C LEU A 82 -11.68 10.51 -3.86
N GLU A 83 -11.92 9.70 -2.84
CA GLU A 83 -13.02 8.72 -2.82
C GLU A 83 -14.38 9.39 -2.83
N GLU A 84 -14.62 10.36 -1.94
CA GLU A 84 -15.85 11.15 -1.86
C GLU A 84 -16.19 11.85 -3.19
N THR A 85 -15.19 12.39 -3.85
CA THR A 85 -15.36 13.13 -5.11
C THR A 85 -15.33 12.25 -6.36
N GLY A 86 -15.00 10.95 -6.22
CA GLY A 86 -14.80 10.03 -7.34
C GLY A 86 -13.49 10.25 -8.12
N LEU A 87 -12.66 11.21 -7.70
CA LEU A 87 -11.36 11.48 -8.32
C LEU A 87 -10.35 10.36 -8.05
N ILE A 88 -10.64 9.46 -7.12
CA ILE A 88 -9.82 8.26 -6.88
C ILE A 88 -9.73 7.37 -8.14
N LEU A 89 -10.71 7.39 -9.04
CA LEU A 89 -10.69 6.59 -10.26
C LEU A 89 -9.55 7.04 -11.20
N PRO A 90 -9.48 8.31 -11.65
CA PRO A 90 -8.36 8.77 -12.48
C PRO A 90 -7.03 8.81 -11.71
N ALA A 91 -7.01 9.18 -10.42
CA ALA A 91 -5.80 9.21 -9.62
C ALA A 91 -5.22 7.80 -9.39
N GLY A 92 -6.06 6.81 -9.10
CA GLY A 92 -5.64 5.42 -8.94
C GLY A 92 -5.08 4.82 -10.24
N ARG A 93 -5.65 5.18 -11.40
CA ARG A 93 -5.09 4.79 -12.70
C ARG A 93 -3.71 5.40 -12.93
N TYR A 94 -3.53 6.66 -12.60
CA TYR A 94 -2.22 7.34 -12.66
C TYR A 94 -1.18 6.63 -11.78
N VAL A 95 -1.54 6.29 -10.53
CA VAL A 95 -0.65 5.55 -9.63
C VAL A 95 -0.32 4.16 -10.16
N LEU A 96 -1.31 3.44 -10.68
CA LEU A 96 -1.13 2.11 -11.27
C LEU A 96 -0.12 2.16 -12.44
N ASP A 97 -0.27 3.12 -13.35
CA ASP A 97 0.65 3.28 -14.49
C ASP A 97 2.08 3.60 -14.02
N LYS A 98 2.24 4.47 -13.03
CA LYS A 98 3.54 4.78 -12.43
C LYS A 98 4.15 3.56 -11.73
N ALA A 99 3.36 2.82 -10.96
CA ALA A 99 3.81 1.63 -10.25
C ALA A 99 4.27 0.53 -11.21
N VAL A 100 3.50 0.28 -12.27
CA VAL A 100 3.84 -0.72 -13.29
C VAL A 100 5.08 -0.30 -14.09
N SER A 101 5.22 1.00 -14.43
CA SER A 101 6.44 1.55 -15.04
C SER A 101 7.68 1.31 -14.18
N MET A 102 7.59 1.62 -12.88
CA MET A 102 8.66 1.40 -11.92
C MET A 102 9.01 -0.10 -11.77
N CYS A 103 7.98 -0.96 -11.75
CA CYS A 103 8.19 -2.40 -11.72
C CYS A 103 8.95 -2.90 -12.95
N HIS A 104 8.61 -2.39 -14.14
CA HIS A 104 9.34 -2.71 -15.37
C HIS A 104 10.82 -2.34 -15.26
N GLU A 105 11.14 -1.14 -14.78
CA GLU A 105 12.51 -0.68 -14.58
C GLU A 105 13.26 -1.55 -13.58
N MET A 106 12.67 -1.81 -12.41
CA MET A 106 13.29 -2.64 -11.37
C MET A 106 13.55 -4.08 -11.81
N ARG A 107 12.68 -4.67 -12.63
CA ARG A 107 12.82 -6.04 -13.13
C ARG A 107 13.99 -6.24 -14.10
N GLN A 108 14.57 -5.17 -14.61
CA GLN A 108 15.84 -5.25 -15.37
C GLN A 108 17.01 -5.67 -14.47
N TYR A 109 16.90 -5.42 -13.16
CA TYR A 109 17.95 -5.68 -12.16
C TYR A 109 17.56 -6.80 -11.20
N ILE A 110 16.28 -6.88 -10.82
CA ILE A 110 15.71 -7.90 -9.94
C ILE A 110 14.57 -8.59 -10.69
N PRO A 111 14.82 -9.70 -11.43
CA PRO A 111 13.82 -10.33 -12.31
C PRO A 111 12.51 -10.71 -11.61
N GLU A 112 12.55 -11.07 -10.32
CA GLU A 112 11.39 -11.46 -9.52
C GLU A 112 10.73 -10.30 -8.78
N PHE A 113 11.16 -9.05 -9.04
CA PHE A 113 10.62 -7.87 -8.37
C PHE A 113 9.11 -7.75 -8.56
N LYS A 114 8.41 -7.43 -7.47
CA LYS A 114 6.97 -7.21 -7.43
C LYS A 114 6.64 -5.79 -7.00
N ILE A 115 5.48 -5.30 -7.45
CA ILE A 115 4.99 -3.99 -7.06
C ILE A 115 3.61 -4.10 -6.42
N ASN A 116 3.49 -3.56 -5.23
CA ASN A 116 2.27 -3.47 -4.48
C ASN A 116 1.56 -2.15 -4.78
N VAL A 117 0.26 -2.23 -5.07
CA VAL A 117 -0.56 -1.06 -5.39
C VAL A 117 -1.85 -1.10 -4.57
N ASN A 118 -2.09 -0.04 -3.83
CA ASN A 118 -3.32 0.15 -3.07
C ASN A 118 -4.51 0.38 -4.01
N ILE A 119 -5.56 -0.40 -3.85
CA ILE A 119 -6.80 -0.32 -4.63
C ILE A 119 -7.96 0.03 -3.69
N SER A 120 -8.58 1.18 -3.92
CA SER A 120 -9.75 1.60 -3.18
C SER A 120 -10.99 0.75 -3.53
N TYR A 121 -11.86 0.52 -2.54
CA TYR A 121 -13.16 -0.11 -2.76
C TYR A 121 -13.98 0.62 -3.84
N ILE A 122 -13.89 1.95 -3.89
CA ILE A 122 -14.59 2.76 -4.90
C ILE A 122 -14.09 2.41 -6.32
N GLN A 123 -12.79 2.17 -6.50
CA GLN A 123 -12.24 1.72 -7.78
C GLN A 123 -12.79 0.34 -8.18
N MET A 124 -12.90 -0.58 -7.23
CA MET A 124 -13.46 -1.90 -7.50
C MET A 124 -14.92 -1.86 -7.93
N VAL A 125 -15.73 -0.99 -7.32
CA VAL A 125 -17.18 -0.95 -7.57
C VAL A 125 -17.57 -0.05 -8.74
N LYS A 126 -16.85 1.07 -8.93
CA LYS A 126 -17.24 2.12 -9.89
C LYS A 126 -16.37 2.18 -11.15
N SER A 127 -15.30 1.35 -11.26
CA SER A 127 -14.49 1.26 -12.48
C SER A 127 -14.32 -0.19 -12.92
N ASP A 128 -13.78 -0.38 -14.13
CA ASP A 128 -13.29 -1.69 -14.57
C ASP A 128 -11.80 -1.80 -14.23
N ILE A 129 -11.51 -1.90 -12.92
CA ILE A 129 -10.14 -2.01 -12.40
C ILE A 129 -9.38 -3.17 -13.06
N TRP A 130 -10.07 -4.26 -13.42
CA TRP A 130 -9.47 -5.37 -14.14
C TRP A 130 -8.89 -4.94 -15.49
N LYS A 131 -9.67 -4.17 -16.25
CA LYS A 131 -9.23 -3.65 -17.55
C LYS A 131 -8.07 -2.66 -17.37
N ASP A 132 -8.12 -1.81 -16.36
CA ASP A 132 -7.05 -0.84 -16.07
C ASP A 132 -5.74 -1.58 -15.76
N ILE A 133 -5.77 -2.60 -14.89
CA ILE A 133 -4.62 -3.43 -14.55
C ILE A 133 -4.04 -4.13 -15.79
N LEU A 134 -4.88 -4.83 -16.55
CA LEU A 134 -4.39 -5.54 -17.74
C LEU A 134 -3.81 -4.61 -18.79
N SER A 135 -4.39 -3.41 -18.96
CA SER A 135 -3.90 -2.42 -19.91
C SER A 135 -2.52 -1.91 -19.51
N SER A 136 -2.33 -1.60 -18.22
CA SER A 136 -1.05 -1.12 -17.69
C SER A 136 0.04 -2.19 -17.79
N ILE A 137 -0.24 -3.43 -17.37
CA ILE A 137 0.70 -4.56 -17.46
C ILE A 137 1.11 -4.80 -18.91
N LYS A 138 0.13 -4.81 -19.84
CA LYS A 138 0.39 -5.02 -21.26
C LYS A 138 1.23 -3.90 -21.90
N GLN A 139 1.05 -2.66 -21.45
CA GLN A 139 1.80 -1.51 -21.97
C GLN A 139 3.32 -1.66 -21.74
N TYR A 140 3.70 -2.27 -20.63
CA TYR A 140 5.11 -2.48 -20.23
C TYR A 140 5.60 -3.91 -20.44
N ASP A 141 4.79 -4.77 -21.10
CA ASP A 141 5.11 -6.19 -21.36
C ASP A 141 5.55 -6.95 -20.11
N LEU A 142 4.83 -6.72 -18.99
CA LEU A 142 5.12 -7.32 -17.70
C LEU A 142 4.29 -8.59 -17.47
N PRO A 143 4.85 -9.60 -16.77
CA PRO A 143 4.08 -10.74 -16.31
C PRO A 143 3.11 -10.31 -15.19
N PRO A 144 1.83 -10.76 -15.24
CA PRO A 144 0.82 -10.32 -14.27
C PRO A 144 1.18 -10.62 -12.79
N GLU A 145 1.95 -11.65 -12.53
CA GLU A 145 2.40 -12.05 -11.19
C GLU A 145 3.35 -11.04 -10.52
N CYS A 146 3.83 -10.04 -11.25
CA CYS A 146 4.62 -8.95 -10.66
C CYS A 146 3.75 -7.94 -9.90
N LEU A 147 2.42 -7.95 -10.11
CA LEU A 147 1.50 -7.03 -9.44
C LEU A 147 0.87 -7.67 -8.22
N CYS A 148 0.89 -6.91 -7.11
CA CYS A 148 0.20 -7.22 -5.87
C CYS A 148 -0.86 -6.14 -5.63
N ALA A 149 -2.14 -6.54 -5.63
CA ALA A 149 -3.26 -5.63 -5.36
C ALA A 149 -3.54 -5.60 -3.86
N GLU A 150 -3.29 -4.47 -3.21
CA GLU A 150 -3.55 -4.26 -1.78
C GLU A 150 -4.94 -3.69 -1.55
N LEU A 151 -5.64 -4.25 -0.58
CA LEU A 151 -6.97 -3.84 -0.18
C LEU A 151 -7.04 -3.77 1.34
N THR A 152 -7.48 -2.63 1.85
CA THR A 152 -7.68 -2.45 3.29
C THR A 152 -8.91 -3.18 3.79
N GLU A 153 -8.89 -3.60 5.06
CA GLU A 153 -10.02 -4.25 5.72
C GLU A 153 -11.31 -3.39 5.68
N SER A 154 -11.17 -2.07 5.83
CA SER A 154 -12.31 -1.14 5.85
C SER A 154 -13.07 -1.08 4.51
N GLY A 155 -12.43 -1.43 3.39
CA GLY A 155 -13.07 -1.59 2.10
C GLY A 155 -13.95 -2.83 1.96
N TYR A 156 -14.01 -3.68 2.99
CA TYR A 156 -14.55 -5.05 2.94
C TYR A 156 -15.95 -5.25 3.46
N THR A 157 -16.64 -4.21 3.92
CA THR A 157 -17.96 -4.35 4.55
C THR A 157 -19.03 -5.04 3.69
N ASP A 158 -18.84 -5.06 2.36
CA ASP A 158 -19.77 -5.70 1.43
C ASP A 158 -19.03 -6.58 0.40
N MET A 159 -18.83 -7.86 0.70
CA MET A 159 -18.39 -8.84 -0.29
C MET A 159 -19.44 -9.05 -1.36
N THR A 160 -19.37 -8.25 -2.40
CA THR A 160 -20.29 -8.33 -3.53
C THR A 160 -19.93 -9.51 -4.46
N PRO A 161 -20.90 -10.04 -5.24
CA PRO A 161 -20.61 -11.02 -6.29
C PRO A 161 -19.53 -10.55 -7.29
N TYR A 162 -19.37 -9.22 -7.45
CA TYR A 162 -18.33 -8.62 -8.29
C TYR A 162 -16.94 -8.87 -7.71
N PHE A 163 -16.77 -8.73 -6.39
CA PHE A 163 -15.51 -9.01 -5.71
C PHE A 163 -15.02 -10.44 -5.96
N TYR A 164 -15.89 -11.44 -5.78
CA TYR A 164 -15.53 -12.83 -6.04
C TYR A 164 -15.13 -13.09 -7.50
N LYS A 165 -15.79 -12.41 -8.46
CA LYS A 165 -15.41 -12.49 -9.87
C LYS A 165 -14.04 -11.86 -10.14
N LEU A 166 -13.76 -10.71 -9.53
CA LEU A 166 -12.46 -10.02 -9.66
C LEU A 166 -11.35 -10.86 -9.06
N ARG A 167 -11.55 -11.39 -7.86
CA ARG A 167 -10.62 -12.28 -7.21
C ARG A 167 -10.26 -13.50 -8.08
N LYS A 168 -11.29 -14.16 -8.64
CA LYS A 168 -11.08 -15.30 -9.54
C LYS A 168 -10.22 -14.92 -10.76
N LYS A 169 -10.47 -13.74 -11.34
CA LYS A 169 -9.64 -13.21 -12.44
C LYS A 169 -8.18 -12.97 -12.02
N PHE A 170 -7.95 -12.48 -10.81
CA PHE A 170 -6.61 -12.28 -10.27
C PHE A 170 -5.91 -13.63 -10.11
N GLU A 171 -6.58 -14.63 -9.52
CA GLU A 171 -6.08 -15.99 -9.36
C GLU A 171 -5.72 -16.63 -10.71
N GLU A 172 -6.59 -16.53 -11.74
CA GLU A 172 -6.37 -17.04 -13.09
C GLU A 172 -5.15 -16.42 -13.80
N LYS A 173 -4.71 -15.22 -13.38
CA LYS A 173 -3.56 -14.49 -13.91
C LYS A 173 -2.38 -14.41 -12.94
N ASN A 174 -2.44 -15.09 -11.80
CA ASN A 174 -1.42 -15.03 -10.75
C ASN A 174 -1.14 -13.61 -10.21
N ILE A 175 -2.08 -12.65 -10.38
CA ILE A 175 -2.00 -11.36 -9.70
C ILE A 175 -2.23 -11.61 -8.23
N GLN A 176 -1.30 -11.16 -7.39
CA GLN A 176 -1.39 -11.38 -5.95
C GLN A 176 -2.42 -10.45 -5.32
N PHE A 177 -3.16 -11.00 -4.37
CA PHE A 177 -4.14 -10.29 -3.58
C PHE A 177 -3.64 -10.15 -2.14
N VAL A 178 -3.58 -8.94 -1.65
CA VAL A 178 -3.00 -8.60 -0.35
C VAL A 178 -4.06 -7.95 0.53
N LEU A 179 -4.18 -8.43 1.75
CA LEU A 179 -5.00 -7.80 2.77
C LEU A 179 -4.13 -6.87 3.61
N ASP A 180 -4.41 -5.59 3.51
CA ASP A 180 -3.70 -4.54 4.24
C ASP A 180 -4.38 -4.18 5.56
N ASP A 181 -3.64 -3.52 6.48
CA ASP A 181 -4.08 -3.09 7.81
C ASP A 181 -4.63 -4.23 8.69
N PHE A 182 -4.14 -5.46 8.49
CA PHE A 182 -4.60 -6.62 9.29
C PHE A 182 -4.30 -6.42 10.77
N GLY A 183 -5.33 -6.56 11.60
CA GLY A 183 -5.23 -6.37 13.05
C GLY A 183 -5.81 -5.06 13.58
N THR A 184 -6.25 -4.14 12.71
CA THR A 184 -6.79 -2.84 13.13
C THR A 184 -8.32 -2.82 13.28
N GLY A 185 -9.03 -3.76 12.65
CA GLY A 185 -10.49 -3.80 12.59
C GLY A 185 -11.15 -4.99 13.29
N TYR A 186 -12.48 -5.09 13.14
CA TYR A 186 -13.29 -6.12 13.80
C TYR A 186 -13.53 -7.39 12.95
N SER A 187 -13.11 -7.42 11.69
CA SER A 187 -13.50 -8.45 10.72
C SER A 187 -12.35 -9.30 10.16
N ASN A 188 -11.17 -9.18 10.72
CA ASN A 188 -9.92 -9.78 10.19
C ASN A 188 -10.01 -11.26 9.81
N LEU A 189 -10.54 -12.12 10.68
CA LEU A 189 -10.67 -13.56 10.39
C LEU A 189 -11.70 -13.83 9.28
N HIS A 190 -12.78 -13.06 9.23
CA HIS A 190 -13.75 -13.17 8.15
C HIS A 190 -13.13 -12.81 6.79
N CYS A 191 -12.25 -11.82 6.75
CA CYS A 191 -11.50 -11.46 5.55
C CYS A 191 -10.58 -12.61 5.12
N ILE A 192 -9.81 -13.20 6.02
CA ILE A 192 -8.93 -14.34 5.71
C ILE A 192 -9.72 -15.48 5.07
N VAL A 193 -10.83 -15.89 5.67
CA VAL A 193 -11.64 -17.01 5.20
C VAL A 193 -12.25 -16.78 3.82
N ASN A 194 -12.74 -15.56 3.57
CA ASN A 194 -13.52 -15.28 2.37
C ASN A 194 -12.68 -14.71 1.22
N MET A 195 -11.63 -13.94 1.53
CA MET A 195 -10.73 -13.36 0.52
C MET A 195 -9.65 -14.33 0.09
N LYS A 196 -9.15 -15.15 1.02
CA LYS A 196 -7.97 -15.99 0.86
C LYS A 196 -6.83 -15.19 0.21
N PRO A 197 -6.32 -14.15 0.87
CA PRO A 197 -5.24 -13.34 0.33
C PRO A 197 -3.98 -14.19 0.15
N ASN A 198 -3.08 -13.77 -0.73
CA ASN A 198 -1.78 -14.41 -0.87
C ASN A 198 -0.89 -14.11 0.33
N TYR A 199 -1.01 -12.90 0.87
CA TYR A 199 -0.44 -12.55 2.17
C TYR A 199 -1.24 -11.42 2.84
N VAL A 200 -1.01 -11.27 4.14
CA VAL A 200 -1.57 -10.19 4.96
C VAL A 200 -0.45 -9.25 5.38
N LYS A 201 -0.74 -7.94 5.48
CA LYS A 201 0.17 -6.95 6.04
C LYS A 201 -0.30 -6.57 7.43
N LEU A 202 0.53 -6.82 8.43
CA LEU A 202 0.24 -6.47 9.81
C LEU A 202 0.65 -5.04 10.08
N ASP A 203 -0.28 -4.25 10.58
CA ASP A 203 -0.12 -2.81 10.82
C ASP A 203 1.03 -2.49 11.78
N LYS A 204 1.69 -1.36 11.53
CA LYS A 204 2.85 -0.88 12.30
C LYS A 204 2.56 -0.64 13.78
N ASP A 205 1.34 -0.18 14.14
CA ASP A 205 1.01 0.13 15.54
C ASP A 205 0.86 -1.18 16.33
N PHE A 206 0.30 -2.23 15.71
CA PHE A 206 0.31 -3.57 16.28
C PHE A 206 1.74 -4.10 16.43
N THR A 207 2.57 -3.93 15.41
CA THR A 207 3.99 -4.32 15.43
C THR A 207 4.73 -3.65 16.58
N ALA A 208 4.64 -2.32 16.69
CA ALA A 208 5.30 -1.56 17.77
C ALA A 208 4.87 -2.03 19.15
N LYS A 209 3.58 -2.34 19.32
CA LYS A 209 3.04 -2.87 20.58
C LYS A 209 3.57 -4.28 20.86
N ALA A 210 3.59 -5.16 19.86
CA ALA A 210 4.12 -6.51 20.00
C ALA A 210 5.61 -6.52 20.37
N MET A 211 6.39 -5.60 19.81
CA MET A 211 7.82 -5.47 20.12
C MET A 211 8.10 -4.86 21.48
N SER A 212 7.10 -4.24 22.13
CA SER A 212 7.27 -3.55 23.41
C SER A 212 7.15 -4.48 24.64
N ASN A 213 6.52 -5.65 24.52
CA ASN A 213 6.32 -6.57 25.63
C ASN A 213 6.19 -8.04 25.18
N ALA A 214 6.57 -8.95 26.09
CA ALA A 214 6.61 -10.38 25.78
C ALA A 214 5.24 -11.02 25.50
N ARG A 215 4.17 -10.55 26.15
CA ARG A 215 2.81 -11.10 25.98
C ARG A 215 2.29 -10.80 24.55
N ASP A 216 2.43 -9.56 24.10
CA ASP A 216 1.94 -9.17 22.79
C ASP A 216 2.83 -9.77 21.69
N PHE A 217 4.13 -10.03 21.96
CA PHE A 217 4.99 -10.78 21.08
C PHE A 217 4.57 -12.25 20.94
N GLU A 218 4.19 -12.91 22.04
CA GLU A 218 3.62 -14.26 21.95
C GLU A 218 2.30 -14.28 21.15
N LEU A 219 1.48 -13.23 21.24
CA LEU A 219 0.29 -13.10 20.40
C LEU A 219 0.68 -12.99 18.91
N LEU A 220 1.69 -12.18 18.59
CA LEU A 220 2.20 -12.06 17.21
C LEU A 220 2.65 -13.42 16.66
N LYS A 221 3.40 -14.23 17.43
CA LYS A 221 3.78 -15.60 17.03
C LYS A 221 2.56 -16.43 16.65
N LYS A 222 1.50 -16.38 17.48
CA LYS A 222 0.27 -17.13 17.21
C LYS A 222 -0.47 -16.64 15.97
N ILE A 223 -0.39 -15.36 15.65
CA ILE A 223 -0.94 -14.80 14.42
C ILE A 223 -0.14 -15.35 13.22
N VAL A 224 1.19 -15.34 13.27
CA VAL A 224 2.05 -15.92 12.22
C VAL A 224 1.73 -17.39 11.99
N GLU A 225 1.71 -18.21 13.06
CA GLU A 225 1.35 -19.62 13.00
C GLU A 225 -0.05 -19.83 12.38
N MET A 226 -1.02 -19.01 12.76
CA MET A 226 -2.39 -19.09 12.28
C MET A 226 -2.50 -18.81 10.77
N VAL A 227 -1.89 -17.75 10.26
CA VAL A 227 -1.98 -17.43 8.83
C VAL A 227 -1.22 -18.44 7.98
N HIS A 228 -0.08 -18.94 8.47
CA HIS A 228 0.66 -20.02 7.81
C HIS A 228 -0.12 -21.34 7.76
N SER A 229 -0.92 -21.65 8.80
CA SER A 229 -1.73 -22.87 8.84
C SER A 229 -2.81 -22.94 7.73
N VAL A 230 -3.08 -21.83 7.06
CA VAL A 230 -4.02 -21.72 5.93
C VAL A 230 -3.35 -21.28 4.63
N ASP A 231 -2.03 -21.51 4.51
CA ASP A 231 -1.21 -21.20 3.34
C ASP A 231 -1.19 -19.70 2.95
N ILE A 232 -1.31 -18.81 3.94
CA ILE A 232 -1.22 -17.35 3.76
C ILE A 232 0.11 -16.89 4.35
N ARG A 233 0.84 -16.03 3.61
CA ARG A 233 2.07 -15.38 4.08
C ARG A 233 1.75 -14.13 4.90
N ILE A 234 2.77 -13.62 5.59
CA ILE A 234 2.64 -12.41 6.40
C ILE A 234 3.77 -11.43 6.14
N CYS A 235 3.40 -10.16 5.98
CA CYS A 235 4.30 -9.03 5.96
C CYS A 235 4.13 -8.23 7.25
N ILE A 236 5.22 -7.95 7.95
CA ILE A 236 5.19 -7.13 9.16
C ILE A 236 5.67 -5.73 8.81
N GLU A 237 4.82 -4.74 9.11
CA GLU A 237 5.12 -3.34 8.86
C GLU A 237 5.75 -2.61 10.04
N GLY A 238 6.35 -1.44 9.79
CA GLY A 238 6.86 -0.56 10.82
C GLY A 238 8.15 -1.02 11.47
N ILE A 239 8.96 -1.79 10.75
CA ILE A 239 10.26 -2.24 11.27
C ILE A 239 11.25 -1.08 11.27
N GLU A 240 11.67 -0.66 12.47
CA GLU A 240 12.58 0.48 12.66
C GLU A 240 13.95 0.07 13.22
N LYS A 241 14.07 -1.13 13.83
CA LYS A 241 15.26 -1.57 14.56
C LYS A 241 15.72 -2.94 14.12
N GLU A 242 17.06 -3.11 14.03
CA GLU A 242 17.69 -4.40 13.72
C GLU A 242 17.26 -5.52 14.67
N GLU A 243 17.16 -5.24 15.98
CA GLU A 243 16.70 -6.22 16.98
C GLU A 243 15.27 -6.74 16.74
N TRP A 244 14.42 -5.93 16.11
CA TRP A 244 13.07 -6.36 15.71
C TRP A 244 13.13 -7.33 14.54
N TYR A 245 13.96 -7.01 13.54
CA TYR A 245 14.21 -7.88 12.40
C TYR A 245 14.66 -9.27 12.85
N GLN A 246 15.68 -9.33 13.73
CA GLN A 246 16.22 -10.62 14.20
C GLN A 246 15.16 -11.45 14.95
N LYS A 247 14.33 -10.83 15.81
CA LYS A 247 13.23 -11.52 16.51
C LYS A 247 12.15 -12.04 15.54
N LEU A 248 11.84 -11.28 14.50
CA LEU A 248 10.83 -11.67 13.50
C LEU A 248 11.32 -12.83 12.64
N LYS A 249 12.61 -12.86 12.34
CA LYS A 249 13.24 -13.98 11.65
C LYS A 249 13.14 -15.28 12.44
N GLU A 250 13.30 -15.25 13.77
CA GLU A 250 13.14 -16.41 14.64
C GLU A 250 11.72 -17.03 14.63
N ILE A 251 10.71 -16.26 14.29
CA ILE A 251 9.32 -16.70 14.22
C ILE A 251 8.83 -16.93 12.78
N HIS A 252 9.77 -16.96 11.81
CA HIS A 252 9.52 -17.28 10.40
C HIS A 252 8.51 -16.35 9.71
N VAL A 253 8.60 -15.04 9.96
CA VAL A 253 7.85 -14.04 9.18
C VAL A 253 8.36 -14.06 7.73
N ASP A 254 7.46 -13.95 6.75
CA ASP A 254 7.84 -14.00 5.33
C ASP A 254 8.43 -12.69 4.83
N TYR A 255 7.73 -11.57 5.07
CA TYR A 255 8.11 -10.28 4.52
C TYR A 255 8.17 -9.19 5.58
N LEU A 256 8.99 -8.19 5.33
CA LEU A 256 9.21 -7.06 6.23
C LEU A 256 9.15 -5.74 5.46
N GLN A 257 8.57 -4.74 6.09
CA GLN A 257 8.54 -3.37 5.59
C GLN A 257 8.77 -2.39 6.74
N GLY A 258 9.61 -1.37 6.52
CA GLY A 258 9.85 -0.38 7.58
C GLY A 258 11.03 0.52 7.32
N TYR A 259 11.21 1.51 8.20
CA TYR A 259 12.25 2.53 8.05
C TYR A 259 13.67 2.00 8.24
N LEU A 260 13.82 0.82 8.84
CA LEU A 260 15.10 0.12 8.90
C LEU A 260 15.67 -0.13 7.49
N PHE A 261 14.82 -0.57 6.56
CA PHE A 261 15.20 -0.89 5.18
C PHE A 261 15.14 0.34 4.27
N GLY A 262 14.12 1.17 4.44
CA GLY A 262 13.95 2.41 3.68
C GLY A 262 12.66 3.13 3.99
N LYS A 263 12.74 4.46 4.04
CA LYS A 263 11.55 5.30 4.03
C LYS A 263 10.99 5.37 2.62
N PRO A 264 9.66 5.59 2.45
CA PRO A 264 9.11 5.90 1.13
C PRO A 264 9.86 7.07 0.49
N CYS A 265 10.30 6.90 -0.75
CA CYS A 265 11.02 7.94 -1.49
C CYS A 265 10.60 7.99 -2.96
N GLU A 266 10.93 9.07 -3.64
CA GLU A 266 10.66 9.28 -5.06
C GLU A 266 11.39 8.23 -5.93
N GLU A 267 10.86 7.98 -7.14
CA GLU A 267 11.34 6.98 -8.09
C GLU A 267 12.86 7.04 -8.30
N ASN A 268 13.40 8.21 -8.64
CA ASN A 268 14.84 8.36 -8.87
C ASN A 268 15.69 8.07 -7.62
N GLN A 269 15.20 8.43 -6.45
CA GLN A 269 15.89 8.14 -5.19
C GLN A 269 15.86 6.64 -4.87
N PHE A 270 14.72 5.99 -5.16
CA PHE A 270 14.55 4.55 -4.98
C PHE A 270 15.50 3.76 -5.90
N LEU A 271 15.50 4.07 -7.20
CA LEU A 271 16.38 3.44 -8.18
C LEU A 271 17.86 3.62 -7.79
N ASN A 272 18.28 4.84 -7.47
CA ASN A 272 19.65 5.12 -7.05
C ASN A 272 20.05 4.31 -5.81
N LYS A 273 19.16 4.23 -4.82
CA LYS A 273 19.47 3.56 -3.55
C LYS A 273 19.57 2.05 -3.68
N PHE A 274 18.68 1.43 -4.45
CA PHE A 274 18.55 -0.03 -4.47
C PHE A 274 19.15 -0.71 -5.70
N ILE A 275 19.50 0.02 -6.75
CA ILE A 275 20.18 -0.53 -7.92
C ILE A 275 21.67 -0.21 -7.87
N PHE A 276 22.04 1.06 -7.77
CA PHE A 276 23.44 1.47 -7.91
C PHE A 276 24.31 1.12 -6.71
N HIS A 277 23.76 0.96 -5.49
CA HIS A 277 24.53 0.46 -4.35
C HIS A 277 24.69 -1.07 -4.33
N CYS A 278 23.88 -1.84 -5.05
CA CYS A 278 24.11 -3.29 -5.20
C CYS A 278 25.30 -3.60 -6.10
N THR A 279 25.56 -2.78 -7.13
CA THR A 279 26.72 -2.97 -8.03
C THR A 279 28.08 -2.68 -7.36
N ASP A 280 28.11 -1.86 -6.30
CA ASP A 280 29.35 -1.59 -5.57
C ASP A 280 29.72 -2.69 -4.55
N GLN A 281 28.77 -3.50 -4.10
CA GLN A 281 29.05 -4.61 -3.17
C GLN A 281 29.52 -5.89 -3.86
N GLU A 282 29.10 -6.16 -5.08
CA GLU A 282 29.59 -7.30 -5.86
C GLU A 282 31.08 -7.09 -6.32
N ASN A 283 31.51 -5.83 -6.49
CA ASN A 283 32.88 -5.52 -6.84
C ASN A 283 33.90 -5.53 -5.66
N LEU A 284 33.42 -5.73 -4.42
CA LEU A 284 34.25 -5.80 -3.21
C LEU A 284 34.56 -7.23 -2.73
N THR A 285 33.93 -8.25 -3.37
CA THR A 285 34.18 -9.67 -3.05
C THR A 285 35.19 -10.34 -3.96
N ASP A 286 35.74 -9.64 -4.97
CA ASP A 286 36.75 -10.13 -5.91
C ASP A 286 38.11 -9.43 -5.74
N LEU A 287 38.44 -8.94 -4.55
CA LEU A 287 39.78 -8.48 -4.15
C LEU A 287 40.27 -9.21 -2.87
#